data_da8151b7e768023b5094f99a14087dd8
#
_entry.id   da8151b7e768023b5094f99a14087dd8
#
_cell.length_a   1.000
_cell.length_b   1.000
_cell.length_c   1.000
_cell.angle_alpha   90.00
_cell.angle_beta   90.00
_cell.angle_gamma   90.00
#
_symmetry.space_group_name_H-M   'P 1'
#
loop_
_entity.id
_entity.type
_entity.pdbx_description
1 polymer ?
#
loop_
_entity_poly.entity_id
_entity_poly.type
_entity_poly.pdbx_seq_one_letter_code
_entity_poly.pdbx_strand_id
1 'polypeptide(L)'
;EVDRDVDSVFNAKTAELVSHHQVEIQQSFPKEGWVEEDPKEIMQSVYECMERTCEKLQQLNIDLSNIKAVGVTNQRETTLVWDKETGEPLYNAIVWLDLRTQSTVESLINKAPGQNKNHLKPKTGLPISPYFSAVKLRWLLDNVEEVRLAVRSQRAMFGTVDSWIIWVRQRTGGVHCTDVSNASRTMLFNIHSLDWDPELCRYFDIPMEILPEVRSSSEIYGVMKSCSLAGVPISGCLGDQSAALVGQMCFQEGQAKNTYGTGCFLLRNTGTKPLMSDHGLLTTVAYKLGKNEPACYALEGSVAIAGAVVRWLKDNLGIVQSSAEIEKLAAAAGTSYGCYFVPAFSGLYAPYWEPSARGIICGLTQFTNRNHLAFAALEAVCFQTREILDAMNQDSGLPLTQLQVDGGMTSNRLLMQLQADILCIPVVKPTMSETTALGVAMAAGGRRGGGRVESRSGTTGLLPPGGPLFKASTGEFRFARWKKAVQRSMNWETTEPCCNANGTEGPS
;
A
#
# COMPACT_ATOMS: atom_id res chain seq x y z
N GLU A 1 -7.30 1.64 3.83
CA GLU A 1 -7.04 2.80 2.95
C GLU A 1 -6.18 3.81 3.72
N VAL A 2 -5.33 4.56 3.04
CA VAL A 2 -4.27 5.39 3.65
C VAL A 2 -4.80 6.48 4.59
N ASP A 3 -6.05 6.85 4.45
CA ASP A 3 -6.68 7.98 5.13
C ASP A 3 -7.97 7.60 5.89
N ARG A 4 -8.17 6.31 6.19
CA ARG A 4 -9.36 5.84 6.92
C ARG A 4 -9.08 4.59 7.75
N ASP A 5 -9.58 4.59 8.98
CA ASP A 5 -9.81 3.38 9.76
C ASP A 5 -11.18 2.81 9.41
N VAL A 6 -11.24 1.50 9.25
CA VAL A 6 -12.48 0.78 8.94
C VAL A 6 -12.58 -0.43 9.84
N ASP A 7 -13.71 -0.58 10.53
CA ASP A 7 -14.07 -1.84 11.19
C ASP A 7 -15.22 -2.49 10.43
N SER A 8 -15.12 -3.80 10.20
CA SER A 8 -16.07 -4.57 9.41
C SER A 8 -16.32 -5.94 10.04
N VAL A 9 -17.58 -6.32 10.12
CA VAL A 9 -17.98 -7.63 10.64
C VAL A 9 -18.58 -8.46 9.53
N PHE A 10 -18.03 -9.66 9.36
CA PHE A 10 -18.44 -10.61 8.33
C PHE A 10 -19.06 -11.86 8.94
N ASN A 11 -20.05 -12.41 8.24
CA ASN A 11 -20.55 -13.73 8.54
C ASN A 11 -19.50 -14.78 8.11
N ALA A 12 -19.00 -15.57 9.07
CA ALA A 12 -17.93 -16.53 8.81
C ALA A 12 -18.30 -17.68 7.85
N LYS A 13 -19.60 -17.92 7.60
CA LYS A 13 -20.07 -18.97 6.69
C LYS A 13 -20.34 -18.45 5.29
N THR A 14 -20.89 -17.23 5.18
CA THR A 14 -21.33 -16.67 3.89
C THR A 14 -20.38 -15.62 3.35
N ALA A 15 -19.42 -15.14 4.16
CA ALA A 15 -18.54 -14.02 3.89
C ALA A 15 -19.28 -12.68 3.61
N GLU A 16 -20.56 -12.60 3.96
CA GLU A 16 -21.35 -11.38 3.82
C GLU A 16 -20.95 -10.34 4.86
N LEU A 17 -20.87 -9.09 4.45
CA LEU A 17 -20.66 -7.95 5.32
C LEU A 17 -21.95 -7.69 6.12
N VAL A 18 -21.86 -7.80 7.44
CA VAL A 18 -23.00 -7.67 8.36
C VAL A 18 -23.10 -6.25 8.90
N SER A 19 -21.95 -5.67 9.26
CA SER A 19 -21.85 -4.31 9.78
C SER A 19 -20.50 -3.72 9.45
N HIS A 20 -20.44 -2.40 9.30
CA HIS A 20 -19.17 -1.67 9.16
C HIS A 20 -19.31 -0.23 9.64
N HIS A 21 -18.20 0.36 10.01
CA HIS A 21 -18.05 1.78 10.27
C HIS A 21 -16.66 2.22 9.83
N GLN A 22 -16.54 3.48 9.38
CA GLN A 22 -15.26 4.05 8.97
C GLN A 22 -15.13 5.48 9.53
N VAL A 23 -13.90 5.84 9.86
CA VAL A 23 -13.51 7.18 10.31
C VAL A 23 -12.30 7.61 9.50
N GLU A 24 -12.28 8.84 9.02
CA GLU A 24 -11.14 9.43 8.32
C GLU A 24 -10.06 9.80 9.33
N ILE A 25 -8.79 9.46 9.01
CA ILE A 25 -7.62 9.82 9.80
C ILE A 25 -7.01 11.09 9.21
N GLN A 26 -6.65 12.04 10.06
CA GLN A 26 -6.03 13.28 9.62
C GLN A 26 -4.55 13.06 9.33
N GLN A 27 -4.14 13.40 8.10
CA GLN A 27 -2.72 13.46 7.74
C GLN A 27 -2.21 14.90 7.91
N SER A 28 -1.04 15.05 8.50
CA SER A 28 -0.34 16.33 8.59
C SER A 28 0.84 16.36 7.62
N PHE A 29 1.10 17.55 7.07
CA PHE A 29 2.16 17.81 6.09
C PHE A 29 3.09 18.91 6.63
N PRO A 30 3.97 18.60 7.60
CA PRO A 30 4.79 19.62 8.29
C PRO A 30 5.76 20.36 7.36
N LYS A 31 6.22 19.69 6.31
CA LYS A 31 7.11 20.23 5.27
C LYS A 31 6.79 19.55 3.93
N GLU A 32 7.30 20.11 2.85
CA GLU A 32 7.21 19.48 1.53
C GLU A 32 7.77 18.05 1.56
N GLY A 33 7.01 17.10 1.06
CA GLY A 33 7.34 15.67 1.07
C GLY A 33 7.23 14.96 2.42
N TRP A 34 6.88 15.66 3.51
CA TRP A 34 6.66 15.05 4.83
C TRP A 34 5.19 14.70 5.02
N VAL A 35 4.94 13.50 5.51
CA VAL A 35 3.57 13.03 5.79
C VAL A 35 3.56 12.28 7.12
N GLU A 36 2.73 12.73 8.04
CA GLU A 36 2.63 12.19 9.39
C GLU A 36 1.17 11.93 9.79
N GLU A 37 0.98 10.97 10.68
CA GLU A 37 -0.27 10.70 11.37
C GLU A 37 -0.04 10.64 12.88
N ASP A 38 -1.02 11.09 13.68
CA ASP A 38 -0.94 10.98 15.15
C ASP A 38 -1.29 9.53 15.57
N PRO A 39 -0.36 8.79 16.23
CA PRO A 39 -0.64 7.44 16.70
C PRO A 39 -1.81 7.34 17.69
N LYS A 40 -2.10 8.41 18.43
CA LYS A 40 -3.24 8.45 19.35
C LYS A 40 -4.55 8.61 18.62
N GLU A 41 -4.58 9.43 17.56
CA GLU A 41 -5.73 9.58 16.68
C GLU A 41 -6.06 8.25 15.99
N ILE A 42 -5.04 7.53 15.45
CA ILE A 42 -5.22 6.19 14.90
C ILE A 42 -5.94 5.28 15.91
N MET A 43 -5.49 5.24 17.17
CA MET A 43 -6.11 4.40 18.19
C MET A 43 -7.53 4.85 18.54
N GLN A 44 -7.78 6.15 18.61
CA GLN A 44 -9.10 6.70 18.87
C GLN A 44 -10.09 6.32 17.75
N SER A 45 -9.68 6.47 16.49
CA SER A 45 -10.47 6.09 15.31
C SER A 45 -10.78 4.59 15.28
N VAL A 46 -9.79 3.75 15.61
CA VAL A 46 -9.99 2.30 15.72
C VAL A 46 -11.01 1.96 16.82
N TYR A 47 -10.96 2.61 17.98
CA TYR A 47 -11.94 2.42 19.04
C TYR A 47 -13.34 2.88 18.62
N GLU A 48 -13.43 4.05 18.00
CA GLU A 48 -14.70 4.58 17.50
C GLU A 48 -15.33 3.65 16.47
N CYS A 49 -14.57 3.23 15.46
CA CYS A 49 -15.05 2.30 14.44
C CYS A 49 -15.60 1.02 15.04
N MET A 50 -14.90 0.45 16.00
CA MET A 50 -15.29 -0.79 16.64
C MET A 50 -16.57 -0.64 17.49
N GLU A 51 -16.65 0.38 18.34
CA GLU A 51 -17.83 0.60 19.17
C GLU A 51 -19.08 0.90 18.30
N ARG A 52 -18.94 1.73 17.27
CA ARG A 52 -20.02 2.01 16.33
C ARG A 52 -20.48 0.77 15.55
N THR A 53 -19.54 -0.08 15.17
CA THR A 53 -19.87 -1.35 14.51
C THR A 53 -20.60 -2.28 15.45
N CYS A 54 -20.19 -2.37 16.71
CA CYS A 54 -20.87 -3.15 17.75
C CYS A 54 -22.28 -2.60 18.05
N GLU A 55 -22.45 -1.28 18.17
CA GLU A 55 -23.77 -0.65 18.33
C GLU A 55 -24.73 -1.03 17.19
N LYS A 56 -24.26 -1.00 15.93
CA LYS A 56 -25.06 -1.41 14.78
C LYS A 56 -25.47 -2.89 14.84
N LEU A 57 -24.56 -3.79 15.28
CA LEU A 57 -24.89 -5.20 15.47
C LEU A 57 -26.01 -5.40 16.50
N GLN A 58 -25.94 -4.68 17.63
CA GLN A 58 -26.98 -4.73 18.66
C GLN A 58 -28.33 -4.20 18.14
N GLN A 59 -28.33 -3.14 17.33
CA GLN A 59 -29.54 -2.65 16.65
C GLN A 59 -30.15 -3.68 15.69
N LEU A 60 -29.32 -4.55 15.10
CA LEU A 60 -29.75 -5.69 14.28
C LEU A 60 -30.14 -6.93 15.10
N ASN A 61 -30.19 -6.82 16.45
CA ASN A 61 -30.42 -7.92 17.40
C ASN A 61 -29.40 -9.06 17.25
N ILE A 62 -28.14 -8.74 16.92
CA ILE A 62 -27.04 -9.69 16.87
C ILE A 62 -26.27 -9.59 18.18
N ASP A 63 -26.19 -10.70 18.90
CA ASP A 63 -25.42 -10.80 20.14
C ASP A 63 -23.91 -10.73 19.83
N LEU A 64 -23.21 -9.79 20.50
CA LEU A 64 -21.75 -9.61 20.36
C LEU A 64 -20.94 -10.86 20.75
N SER A 65 -21.49 -11.74 21.59
CA SER A 65 -20.87 -13.05 21.89
C SER A 65 -20.70 -13.95 20.67
N ASN A 66 -21.39 -13.64 19.55
CA ASN A 66 -21.21 -14.30 18.27
C ASN A 66 -19.92 -13.90 17.55
N ILE A 67 -19.28 -12.80 17.91
CA ILE A 67 -17.97 -12.43 17.37
C ILE A 67 -16.92 -13.37 17.96
N LYS A 68 -16.23 -14.12 17.11
CA LYS A 68 -15.31 -15.20 17.55
C LYS A 68 -13.84 -14.86 17.38
N ALA A 69 -13.53 -13.88 16.54
CA ALA A 69 -12.18 -13.50 16.22
C ALA A 69 -12.11 -12.04 15.71
N VAL A 70 -10.97 -11.41 15.91
CA VAL A 70 -10.60 -10.11 15.35
C VAL A 70 -9.38 -10.28 14.47
N GLY A 71 -9.41 -9.68 13.28
CA GLY A 71 -8.26 -9.52 12.40
C GLY A 71 -7.82 -8.06 12.35
N VAL A 72 -6.53 -7.82 12.28
CA VAL A 72 -5.92 -6.49 12.14
C VAL A 72 -5.28 -6.40 10.77
N THR A 73 -5.62 -5.36 10.03
CA THR A 73 -4.97 -5.01 8.76
C THR A 73 -4.62 -3.53 8.78
N ASN A 74 -3.54 -3.14 8.12
CA ASN A 74 -2.97 -1.81 8.24
C ASN A 74 -2.26 -1.39 6.96
N GLN A 75 -2.10 -0.08 6.78
CA GLN A 75 -1.14 0.48 5.84
C GLN A 75 0.27 0.01 6.22
N ARG A 76 0.97 -0.60 5.25
CA ARG A 76 2.32 -1.15 5.47
C ARG A 76 3.35 -0.01 5.56
N GLU A 77 4.55 -0.30 5.98
CA GLU A 77 5.76 0.56 6.04
C GLU A 77 5.64 1.79 6.94
N THR A 78 4.45 2.28 7.27
CA THR A 78 4.24 3.40 8.20
C THR A 78 4.88 3.06 9.54
N THR A 79 5.76 3.94 10.02
CA THR A 79 6.74 3.65 11.06
C THR A 79 6.47 4.42 12.33
N LEU A 80 6.42 3.70 13.46
CA LEU A 80 6.22 4.24 14.80
C LEU A 80 7.31 3.78 15.76
N VAL A 81 7.61 4.64 16.75
CA VAL A 81 8.42 4.28 17.94
C VAL A 81 7.71 4.80 19.17
N TRP A 82 7.61 3.96 20.20
CA TRP A 82 6.95 4.31 21.46
C TRP A 82 7.73 3.79 22.66
N ASP A 83 7.42 4.35 23.82
CA ASP A 83 8.01 3.93 25.09
C ASP A 83 7.17 2.79 25.71
N LYS A 84 7.79 1.63 25.96
CA LYS A 84 7.10 0.45 26.51
C LYS A 84 6.59 0.62 27.94
N GLU A 85 7.18 1.53 28.72
CA GLU A 85 6.81 1.76 30.12
C GLU A 85 5.65 2.75 30.24
N THR A 86 5.71 3.84 29.48
CA THR A 86 4.66 4.87 29.52
C THR A 86 3.53 4.60 28.56
N GLY A 87 3.80 3.85 27.49
CA GLY A 87 2.85 3.66 26.39
C GLY A 87 2.71 4.87 25.47
N GLU A 88 3.58 5.88 25.61
CA GLU A 88 3.50 7.09 24.83
C GLU A 88 4.29 6.97 23.52
N PRO A 89 3.70 7.39 22.38
CA PRO A 89 4.45 7.57 21.14
C PRO A 89 5.55 8.61 21.35
N LEU A 90 6.74 8.34 20.82
CA LEU A 90 7.88 9.25 20.91
C LEU A 90 7.97 10.23 19.74
N TYR A 91 7.23 9.98 18.69
CA TYR A 91 7.06 10.82 17.51
C TYR A 91 5.77 10.45 16.78
N ASN A 92 5.30 11.32 15.86
CA ASN A 92 4.21 10.96 14.96
C ASN A 92 4.59 9.78 14.05
N ALA A 93 3.61 9.01 13.62
CA ALA A 93 3.82 7.95 12.65
C ALA A 93 4.28 8.55 11.31
N ILE A 94 5.44 8.11 10.82
CA ILE A 94 5.95 8.52 9.50
C ILE A 94 5.30 7.62 8.46
N VAL A 95 4.44 8.22 7.64
CA VAL A 95 3.60 7.51 6.67
C VAL A 95 4.43 6.92 5.52
N TRP A 96 3.99 5.82 4.93
CA TRP A 96 4.68 5.09 3.87
C TRP A 96 5.09 5.94 2.67
N LEU A 97 4.33 6.97 2.32
CA LEU A 97 4.60 7.87 1.18
C LEU A 97 5.50 9.06 1.52
N ASP A 98 5.98 9.18 2.77
CA ASP A 98 6.85 10.24 3.24
C ASP A 98 8.24 10.18 2.57
N LEU A 99 8.76 11.33 2.15
CA LEU A 99 10.01 11.45 1.40
C LEU A 99 11.17 12.07 2.22
N ARG A 100 10.96 12.36 3.53
CA ARG A 100 11.99 13.02 4.38
C ARG A 100 13.32 12.27 4.46
N THR A 101 13.29 10.96 4.20
CA THR A 101 14.46 10.08 4.31
C THR A 101 15.31 10.02 3.04
N GLN A 102 15.04 10.86 2.03
CA GLN A 102 15.76 10.83 0.75
C GLN A 102 17.28 10.96 0.93
N SER A 103 17.74 11.88 1.76
CA SER A 103 19.18 12.05 2.05
C SER A 103 19.79 10.84 2.78
N THR A 104 19.03 10.20 3.66
CA THR A 104 19.45 8.96 4.33
C THR A 104 19.61 7.84 3.31
N VAL A 105 18.65 7.71 2.38
CA VAL A 105 18.70 6.73 1.28
C VAL A 105 19.92 6.95 0.39
N GLU A 106 20.18 8.18 -0.02
CA GLU A 106 21.38 8.53 -0.83
C GLU A 106 22.68 8.17 -0.12
N SER A 107 22.78 8.50 1.17
CA SER A 107 23.95 8.13 2.00
C SER A 107 24.13 6.60 2.07
N LEU A 108 23.05 5.83 2.23
CA LEU A 108 23.11 4.37 2.27
C LEU A 108 23.51 3.79 0.91
N ILE A 109 22.94 4.29 -0.19
CA ILE A 109 23.30 3.85 -1.54
C ILE A 109 24.78 4.16 -1.83
N ASN A 110 25.28 5.32 -1.45
CA ASN A 110 26.69 5.69 -1.63
C ASN A 110 27.66 4.78 -0.86
N LYS A 111 27.23 4.20 0.26
CA LYS A 111 27.99 3.20 1.04
C LYS A 111 27.86 1.79 0.50
N ALA A 112 26.84 1.51 -0.33
CA ALA A 112 26.61 0.19 -0.89
C ALA A 112 27.68 -0.20 -1.93
N PRO A 113 28.05 -1.47 -2.05
CA PRO A 113 28.96 -1.93 -3.09
C PRO A 113 28.48 -1.52 -4.48
N GLY A 114 29.33 -0.81 -5.23
CA GLY A 114 28.99 -0.30 -6.56
C GLY A 114 27.86 0.74 -6.57
N GLN A 115 27.54 1.37 -5.44
CA GLN A 115 26.42 2.32 -5.29
C GLN A 115 25.08 1.75 -5.77
N ASN A 116 24.89 0.46 -5.58
CA ASN A 116 23.74 -0.28 -6.08
C ASN A 116 22.55 -0.22 -5.09
N LYS A 117 21.48 0.48 -5.46
CA LYS A 117 20.25 0.53 -4.67
C LYS A 117 19.60 -0.84 -4.44
N ASN A 118 19.89 -1.82 -5.29
CA ASN A 118 19.38 -3.20 -5.21
C ASN A 118 20.30 -4.14 -4.39
N HIS A 119 21.32 -3.60 -3.71
CA HIS A 119 22.30 -4.40 -2.96
C HIS A 119 21.66 -5.35 -1.94
N LEU A 120 20.61 -4.94 -1.26
CA LEU A 120 19.91 -5.73 -0.25
C LEU A 120 18.75 -6.56 -0.81
N LYS A 121 18.39 -6.38 -2.08
CA LYS A 121 17.25 -7.04 -2.72
C LYS A 121 17.30 -8.58 -2.64
N PRO A 122 18.46 -9.26 -2.76
CA PRO A 122 18.52 -10.71 -2.63
C PRO A 122 17.98 -11.24 -1.29
N LYS A 123 18.09 -10.47 -0.20
CA LYS A 123 17.60 -10.85 1.13
C LYS A 123 16.21 -10.33 1.44
N THR A 124 15.91 -9.11 0.98
CA THR A 124 14.70 -8.38 1.37
C THR A 124 13.60 -8.40 0.31
N GLY A 125 13.94 -8.63 -0.95
CA GLY A 125 13.06 -8.43 -2.10
C GLY A 125 12.87 -6.97 -2.51
N LEU A 126 13.57 -6.02 -1.86
CA LEU A 126 13.30 -4.59 -1.92
C LEU A 126 14.55 -3.79 -2.33
N PRO A 127 14.42 -2.72 -3.13
CA PRO A 127 15.47 -1.73 -3.32
C PRO A 127 15.56 -0.79 -2.11
N ILE A 128 16.72 -0.15 -1.89
CA ILE A 128 16.84 0.91 -0.89
C ILE A 128 16.04 2.13 -1.39
N SER A 129 15.02 2.53 -0.62
CA SER A 129 14.05 3.59 -1.00
C SER A 129 13.46 4.25 0.25
N PRO A 130 13.04 5.52 0.17
CA PRO A 130 12.30 6.19 1.25
C PRO A 130 11.01 5.48 1.66
N TYR A 131 10.47 4.64 0.81
CA TYR A 131 9.22 3.92 0.98
C TYR A 131 9.22 2.98 2.20
N PHE A 132 10.33 2.30 2.48
CA PHE A 132 10.39 1.21 3.46
C PHE A 132 10.74 1.67 4.88
N SER A 133 10.35 0.87 5.90
CA SER A 133 10.39 1.28 7.30
C SER A 133 11.81 1.55 7.84
N ALA A 134 12.83 0.77 7.43
CA ALA A 134 14.18 0.87 8.00
C ALA A 134 14.78 2.27 7.89
N VAL A 135 14.59 2.96 6.76
CA VAL A 135 15.12 4.31 6.54
C VAL A 135 14.36 5.36 7.37
N LYS A 136 13.05 5.15 7.62
CA LYS A 136 12.26 6.01 8.51
C LYS A 136 12.70 5.83 9.97
N LEU A 137 12.90 4.59 10.38
CA LEU A 137 13.40 4.26 11.71
C LEU A 137 14.82 4.82 11.92
N ARG A 138 15.70 4.70 10.92
CA ARG A 138 17.03 5.33 10.97
C ARG A 138 16.93 6.84 11.11
N TRP A 139 16.03 7.48 10.37
CA TRP A 139 15.80 8.91 10.48
C TRP A 139 15.33 9.31 11.88
N LEU A 140 14.41 8.56 12.48
CA LEU A 140 13.95 8.78 13.86
C LEU A 140 15.11 8.68 14.86
N LEU A 141 15.97 7.67 14.73
CA LEU A 141 17.16 7.51 15.56
C LEU A 141 18.17 8.63 15.40
N ASP A 142 18.27 9.23 14.22
CA ASP A 142 19.20 10.32 13.94
C ASP A 142 18.68 11.70 14.37
N ASN A 143 17.35 11.90 14.32
CA ASN A 143 16.78 13.25 14.41
C ASN A 143 15.89 13.49 15.65
N VAL A 144 15.46 12.43 16.37
CA VAL A 144 14.56 12.55 17.52
C VAL A 144 15.29 12.12 18.79
N GLU A 145 15.54 13.09 19.69
CA GLU A 145 16.28 12.82 20.93
C GLU A 145 15.54 11.87 21.86
N GLU A 146 14.23 11.99 21.96
CA GLU A 146 13.39 11.12 22.79
C GLU A 146 13.52 9.66 22.36
N VAL A 147 13.59 9.40 21.05
CA VAL A 147 13.80 8.04 20.52
C VAL A 147 15.17 7.51 20.88
N ARG A 148 16.23 8.32 20.74
CA ARG A 148 17.60 7.94 21.15
C ARG A 148 17.71 7.63 22.63
N LEU A 149 17.10 8.45 23.47
CA LEU A 149 17.10 8.25 24.92
C LEU A 149 16.33 6.97 25.31
N ALA A 150 15.18 6.71 24.70
CA ALA A 150 14.39 5.51 24.93
C ALA A 150 15.15 4.23 24.50
N VAL A 151 15.86 4.27 23.36
CA VAL A 151 16.71 3.15 22.92
C VAL A 151 17.84 2.90 23.92
N ARG A 152 18.59 3.94 24.34
CA ARG A 152 19.69 3.81 25.32
C ARG A 152 19.22 3.27 26.66
N SER A 153 18.02 3.63 27.09
CA SER A 153 17.40 3.12 28.33
C SER A 153 16.62 1.82 28.16
N GLN A 154 16.69 1.19 26.98
CA GLN A 154 16.00 -0.07 26.65
C GLN A 154 14.49 0.00 26.81
N ARG A 155 13.89 1.15 26.60
CA ARG A 155 12.44 1.39 26.68
C ARG A 155 11.75 1.53 25.33
N ALA A 156 12.51 1.74 24.25
CA ALA A 156 11.94 1.91 22.91
C ALA A 156 11.34 0.60 22.38
N MET A 157 10.19 0.73 21.72
CA MET A 157 9.59 -0.28 20.86
C MET A 157 9.37 0.31 19.48
N PHE A 158 9.75 -0.42 18.45
CA PHE A 158 9.45 -0.12 17.06
C PHE A 158 8.31 -0.98 16.56
N GLY A 159 7.51 -0.45 15.66
CA GLY A 159 6.52 -1.23 14.90
C GLY A 159 5.98 -0.49 13.70
N THR A 160 5.32 -1.24 12.86
CA THR A 160 4.33 -0.75 11.92
C THR A 160 2.98 -0.61 12.63
N VAL A 161 1.97 -0.08 11.96
CA VAL A 161 0.68 0.27 12.60
C VAL A 161 0.00 -0.95 13.23
N ASP A 162 0.14 -2.14 12.65
CA ASP A 162 -0.35 -3.41 13.23
C ASP A 162 0.24 -3.67 14.62
N SER A 163 1.56 -3.56 14.75
CA SER A 163 2.25 -3.77 16.03
C SER A 163 1.76 -2.78 17.10
N TRP A 164 1.55 -1.52 16.73
CA TRP A 164 1.02 -0.49 17.59
C TRP A 164 -0.41 -0.82 18.05
N ILE A 165 -1.31 -1.16 17.12
CA ILE A 165 -2.71 -1.51 17.42
C ILE A 165 -2.76 -2.74 18.34
N ILE A 166 -2.01 -3.79 18.03
CA ILE A 166 -1.99 -5.04 18.83
C ILE A 166 -1.45 -4.76 20.22
N TRP A 167 -0.37 -3.98 20.34
CA TRP A 167 0.27 -3.69 21.63
C TRP A 167 -0.63 -2.83 22.52
N VAL A 168 -1.22 -1.75 22.01
CA VAL A 168 -2.10 -0.84 22.79
C VAL A 168 -3.36 -1.53 23.26
N ARG A 169 -3.94 -2.44 22.45
CA ARG A 169 -5.17 -3.17 22.82
C ARG A 169 -4.99 -4.17 23.95
N GLN A 170 -3.76 -4.49 24.29
CA GLN A 170 -3.45 -5.46 25.36
C GLN A 170 -2.94 -4.84 26.67
N ARG A 171 -3.18 -3.60 26.92
CA ARG A 171 -2.75 -2.63 27.96
C ARG A 171 -2.06 -3.12 29.25
N THR A 172 -1.97 -4.42 29.53
CA THR A 172 -1.22 -4.98 30.67
C THR A 172 -0.55 -6.29 30.26
N GLY A 173 0.70 -6.21 29.86
CA GLY A 173 1.49 -7.34 29.33
C GLY A 173 1.33 -7.45 27.81
N GLY A 174 1.32 -6.31 27.09
CA GLY A 174 1.14 -6.22 25.66
C GLY A 174 2.13 -7.07 24.88
N VAL A 175 1.63 -7.83 23.91
CA VAL A 175 2.47 -8.60 23.00
C VAL A 175 3.01 -7.66 21.94
N HIS A 176 4.33 -7.54 21.86
CA HIS A 176 5.01 -6.78 20.84
C HIS A 176 5.32 -7.69 19.64
N CYS A 177 4.45 -7.71 18.66
CA CYS A 177 4.53 -8.61 17.52
C CYS A 177 4.03 -7.97 16.23
N THR A 178 4.43 -8.56 15.12
CA THR A 178 4.00 -8.23 13.75
C THR A 178 3.83 -9.52 12.95
N ASP A 179 3.21 -9.45 11.78
CA ASP A 179 3.15 -10.58 10.86
C ASP A 179 4.23 -10.52 9.78
N VAL A 180 4.44 -11.66 9.10
CA VAL A 180 5.44 -11.78 8.02
C VAL A 180 5.19 -10.84 6.85
N SER A 181 3.93 -10.48 6.57
CA SER A 181 3.61 -9.59 5.44
C SER A 181 3.98 -8.13 5.73
N ASN A 182 3.78 -7.66 6.97
CA ASN A 182 4.27 -6.36 7.44
C ASN A 182 5.79 -6.35 7.60
N ALA A 183 6.37 -7.38 8.24
CA ALA A 183 7.80 -7.49 8.45
C ALA A 183 8.58 -7.45 7.13
N SER A 184 8.07 -8.10 6.08
CA SER A 184 8.72 -8.13 4.75
C SER A 184 8.82 -6.75 4.07
N ARG A 185 8.12 -5.72 4.60
CA ARG A 185 8.15 -4.36 4.06
C ARG A 185 9.09 -3.41 4.81
N THR A 186 9.81 -3.92 5.79
CA THR A 186 10.66 -3.09 6.67
C THR A 186 12.08 -2.87 6.15
N MET A 187 12.59 -3.71 5.26
CA MET A 187 14.01 -3.87 4.87
C MET A 187 14.91 -4.43 5.98
N LEU A 188 14.35 -4.87 7.10
CA LEU A 188 15.09 -5.50 8.21
C LEU A 188 14.87 -7.02 8.25
N PHE A 189 13.96 -7.51 7.43
CA PHE A 189 13.46 -8.87 7.42
C PHE A 189 14.03 -9.65 6.23
N ASN A 190 14.50 -10.86 6.49
CA ASN A 190 14.97 -11.78 5.46
C ASN A 190 13.80 -12.66 4.99
N ILE A 191 13.38 -12.50 3.74
CA ILE A 191 12.23 -13.20 3.18
C ILE A 191 12.45 -14.70 2.99
N HIS A 192 13.69 -15.20 3.11
CA HIS A 192 14.01 -16.63 3.02
C HIS A 192 13.94 -17.32 4.38
N SER A 193 14.52 -16.71 5.43
CA SER A 193 14.48 -17.24 6.80
C SER A 193 13.17 -16.91 7.51
N LEU A 194 12.41 -15.94 7.03
CA LEU A 194 11.17 -15.42 7.61
C LEU A 194 11.37 -14.85 9.03
N ASP A 195 12.49 -14.18 9.24
CA ASP A 195 12.83 -13.55 10.50
C ASP A 195 13.70 -12.30 10.27
N TRP A 196 13.92 -11.51 11.33
CA TRP A 196 14.83 -10.38 11.32
C TRP A 196 16.25 -10.81 10.97
N ASP A 197 16.91 -10.05 10.10
CA ASP A 197 18.27 -10.35 9.65
C ASP A 197 19.28 -9.45 10.39
N PRO A 198 20.20 -10.03 11.19
CA PRO A 198 21.20 -9.24 11.92
C PRO A 198 22.14 -8.42 11.03
N GLU A 199 22.39 -8.87 9.79
CA GLU A 199 23.23 -8.10 8.86
C GLU A 199 22.48 -6.88 8.32
N LEU A 200 21.19 -7.02 8.05
CA LEU A 200 20.34 -5.88 7.65
C LEU A 200 20.23 -4.87 8.81
N CYS A 201 20.00 -5.34 10.04
CA CYS A 201 19.94 -4.46 11.20
C CYS A 201 21.26 -3.69 11.41
N ARG A 202 22.41 -4.36 11.25
CA ARG A 202 23.71 -3.68 11.29
C ARG A 202 23.91 -2.70 10.13
N TYR A 203 23.45 -3.04 8.93
CA TYR A 203 23.57 -2.15 7.76
C TYR A 203 22.85 -0.82 7.99
N PHE A 204 21.66 -0.84 8.58
CA PHE A 204 20.88 0.35 8.91
C PHE A 204 21.23 0.94 10.29
N ASP A 205 22.15 0.31 11.05
CA ASP A 205 22.48 0.65 12.42
C ASP A 205 21.22 0.76 13.32
N ILE A 206 20.42 -0.32 13.30
CA ILE A 206 19.17 -0.46 14.04
C ILE A 206 19.36 -1.56 15.08
N PRO A 207 19.11 -1.28 16.38
CA PRO A 207 19.18 -2.26 17.44
C PRO A 207 18.05 -3.29 17.32
N MET A 208 18.38 -4.58 17.38
CA MET A 208 17.40 -5.65 17.18
C MET A 208 16.40 -5.77 18.35
N GLU A 209 16.78 -5.33 19.53
CA GLU A 209 15.98 -5.41 20.76
C GLU A 209 14.71 -4.55 20.75
N ILE A 210 14.61 -3.59 19.81
CA ILE A 210 13.40 -2.77 19.66
C ILE A 210 12.39 -3.36 18.67
N LEU A 211 12.77 -4.45 17.98
CA LEU A 211 11.94 -5.05 16.92
C LEU A 211 10.88 -5.99 17.53
N PRO A 212 9.66 -6.06 16.92
CA PRO A 212 8.61 -6.97 17.37
C PRO A 212 8.92 -8.44 17.07
N GLU A 213 8.29 -9.36 17.79
CA GLU A 213 8.27 -10.78 17.42
C GLU A 213 7.54 -11.00 16.11
N VAL A 214 8.15 -11.71 15.18
CA VAL A 214 7.53 -12.04 13.90
C VAL A 214 6.65 -13.28 14.04
N ARG A 215 5.41 -13.19 13.54
CA ARG A 215 4.42 -14.28 13.59
C ARG A 215 3.82 -14.56 12.21
N SER A 216 3.15 -15.71 12.09
CA SER A 216 2.34 -16.01 10.90
C SER A 216 1.13 -15.10 10.83
N SER A 217 0.59 -14.87 9.64
CA SER A 217 -0.56 -13.98 9.43
C SER A 217 -1.86 -14.52 10.05
N SER A 218 -1.90 -15.80 10.45
CA SER A 218 -3.06 -16.47 11.05
C SER A 218 -2.63 -17.30 12.26
N GLU A 219 -2.56 -16.64 13.42
CA GLU A 219 -2.35 -17.25 14.73
C GLU A 219 -2.86 -16.31 15.83
N ILE A 220 -2.91 -16.78 17.08
CA ILE A 220 -3.37 -15.95 18.19
C ILE A 220 -2.26 -14.98 18.60
N TYR A 221 -2.48 -13.70 18.36
CA TYR A 221 -1.62 -12.58 18.76
C TYR A 221 -1.87 -12.15 20.19
N GLY A 222 -3.09 -12.37 20.68
CA GLY A 222 -3.53 -12.02 22.03
C GLY A 222 -5.05 -11.98 22.12
N VAL A 223 -5.54 -11.40 23.21
CA VAL A 223 -6.98 -11.29 23.48
C VAL A 223 -7.33 -9.84 23.75
N MET A 224 -8.42 -9.36 23.16
CA MET A 224 -8.95 -8.03 23.42
C MET A 224 -9.23 -7.84 24.91
N LYS A 225 -8.69 -6.80 25.54
CA LYS A 225 -8.83 -6.57 27.00
C LYS A 225 -9.78 -5.43 27.35
N SER A 226 -10.12 -4.60 26.40
CA SER A 226 -10.99 -3.44 26.59
C SER A 226 -12.05 -3.38 25.53
N CYS A 227 -13.08 -2.56 25.72
CA CYS A 227 -14.20 -2.32 24.84
C CYS A 227 -15.24 -3.45 24.75
N SER A 228 -16.23 -3.27 23.88
CA SER A 228 -17.36 -4.19 23.67
C SER A 228 -16.96 -5.61 23.22
N LEU A 229 -15.72 -5.78 22.74
CA LEU A 229 -15.16 -7.09 22.30
C LEU A 229 -14.16 -7.70 23.30
N ALA A 230 -14.18 -7.30 24.58
CA ALA A 230 -13.31 -7.89 25.60
C ALA A 230 -13.44 -9.42 25.64
N GLY A 231 -12.31 -10.13 25.67
CA GLY A 231 -12.27 -11.61 25.62
C GLY A 231 -12.18 -12.22 24.23
N VAL A 232 -12.42 -11.45 23.17
CA VAL A 232 -12.30 -11.96 21.79
C VAL A 232 -10.83 -12.04 21.37
N PRO A 233 -10.34 -13.17 20.81
CA PRO A 233 -8.96 -13.28 20.36
C PRO A 233 -8.67 -12.45 19.13
N ILE A 234 -7.51 -11.80 19.08
CA ILE A 234 -6.90 -11.26 17.88
C ILE A 234 -6.14 -12.42 17.23
N SER A 235 -6.60 -12.92 16.11
CA SER A 235 -6.09 -14.14 15.49
C SER A 235 -5.71 -14.03 14.02
N GLY A 236 -5.78 -12.84 13.44
CA GLY A 236 -5.30 -12.54 12.10
C GLY A 236 -4.58 -11.19 12.08
N CYS A 237 -3.48 -11.12 11.32
CA CYS A 237 -2.76 -9.88 11.07
C CYS A 237 -2.18 -9.95 9.65
N LEU A 238 -2.45 -8.95 8.84
CA LEU A 238 -1.97 -8.83 7.46
C LEU A 238 -1.77 -7.36 7.11
N GLY A 239 -0.72 -7.05 6.37
CA GLY A 239 -0.65 -5.78 5.67
C GLY A 239 -1.80 -5.64 4.67
N ASP A 240 -2.28 -4.42 4.44
CA ASP A 240 -3.48 -4.11 3.64
C ASP A 240 -3.51 -4.78 2.26
N GLN A 241 -2.40 -4.72 1.53
CA GLN A 241 -2.31 -5.28 0.19
C GLN A 241 -2.28 -6.82 0.19
N SER A 242 -1.68 -7.42 1.22
CA SER A 242 -1.71 -8.86 1.47
C SER A 242 -3.11 -9.33 1.86
N ALA A 243 -3.79 -8.56 2.72
CA ALA A 243 -5.17 -8.82 3.07
C ALA A 243 -6.10 -8.76 1.84
N ALA A 244 -5.93 -7.75 0.98
CA ALA A 244 -6.67 -7.66 -0.28
C ALA A 244 -6.41 -8.87 -1.21
N LEU A 245 -5.17 -9.35 -1.28
CA LEU A 245 -4.83 -10.55 -2.06
C LEU A 245 -5.58 -11.80 -1.53
N VAL A 246 -5.64 -11.98 -0.21
CA VAL A 246 -6.40 -13.05 0.44
C VAL A 246 -7.90 -12.87 0.22
N GLY A 247 -8.44 -11.66 0.43
CA GLY A 247 -9.85 -11.35 0.23
C GLY A 247 -10.33 -11.50 -1.21
N GLN A 248 -9.44 -11.31 -2.18
CA GLN A 248 -9.65 -11.58 -3.60
C GLN A 248 -9.47 -13.08 -3.96
N MET A 249 -9.21 -13.94 -2.98
CA MET A 249 -9.00 -15.38 -3.18
C MET A 249 -7.85 -15.73 -4.13
N CYS A 250 -6.81 -14.90 -4.19
CA CYS A 250 -5.62 -15.14 -5.02
C CYS A 250 -4.68 -16.14 -4.34
N PHE A 251 -5.13 -17.40 -4.17
CA PHE A 251 -4.36 -18.46 -3.51
C PHE A 251 -3.53 -19.31 -4.46
N GLN A 252 -3.79 -19.24 -5.75
CA GLN A 252 -3.05 -19.99 -6.74
C GLN A 252 -1.93 -19.15 -7.34
N GLU A 253 -0.80 -19.81 -7.62
CA GLU A 253 0.30 -19.18 -8.35
C GLU A 253 -0.19 -18.62 -9.69
N GLY A 254 0.22 -17.41 -10.00
CA GLY A 254 -0.16 -16.70 -11.22
C GLY A 254 -1.40 -15.80 -11.06
N GLN A 255 -2.25 -16.00 -10.04
CA GLN A 255 -3.38 -15.09 -9.79
C GLN A 255 -2.89 -13.72 -9.32
N ALA A 256 -3.58 -12.68 -9.76
CA ALA A 256 -3.21 -11.30 -9.44
C ALA A 256 -4.42 -10.43 -9.14
N LYS A 257 -4.21 -9.44 -8.26
CA LYS A 257 -5.16 -8.39 -7.96
C LYS A 257 -4.53 -7.01 -8.12
N ASN A 258 -5.34 -6.00 -8.43
CA ASN A 258 -4.94 -4.60 -8.36
C ASN A 258 -5.95 -3.81 -7.53
N THR A 259 -5.46 -3.13 -6.49
CA THR A 259 -6.27 -2.24 -5.66
C THR A 259 -6.10 -0.81 -6.15
N TYR A 260 -7.21 -0.17 -6.54
CA TYR A 260 -7.27 1.19 -7.06
C TYR A 260 -7.77 2.15 -5.98
N GLY A 261 -6.85 2.69 -5.20
CA GLY A 261 -7.08 3.72 -4.18
C GLY A 261 -6.43 5.05 -4.55
N THR A 262 -5.80 5.70 -3.58
CA THR A 262 -4.95 6.90 -3.77
C THR A 262 -3.80 6.59 -4.75
N GLY A 263 -3.13 5.44 -4.57
CA GLY A 263 -2.26 4.78 -5.52
C GLY A 263 -2.90 3.49 -6.06
N CYS A 264 -2.16 2.74 -6.86
CA CYS A 264 -2.53 1.38 -7.24
C CYS A 264 -1.46 0.39 -6.77
N PHE A 265 -1.92 -0.78 -6.34
CA PHE A 265 -1.04 -1.84 -5.85
C PHE A 265 -1.40 -3.16 -6.52
N LEU A 266 -0.60 -3.53 -7.50
CA LEU A 266 -0.75 -4.77 -8.23
C LEU A 266 0.14 -5.84 -7.60
N LEU A 267 -0.48 -6.90 -7.07
CA LEU A 267 0.19 -8.05 -6.48
C LEU A 267 -0.17 -9.31 -7.27
N ARG A 268 0.87 -10.11 -7.56
CA ARG A 268 0.73 -11.42 -8.22
C ARG A 268 1.32 -12.50 -7.33
N ASN A 269 0.50 -13.49 -6.98
CA ASN A 269 0.95 -14.67 -6.24
C ASN A 269 1.98 -15.46 -7.06
N THR A 270 3.15 -15.72 -6.49
CA THR A 270 4.26 -16.46 -7.10
C THR A 270 4.48 -17.83 -6.45
N GLY A 271 3.56 -18.29 -5.62
CA GLY A 271 3.66 -19.56 -4.92
C GLY A 271 4.54 -19.50 -3.67
N THR A 272 5.14 -20.62 -3.31
CA THR A 272 5.88 -20.82 -2.07
C THR A 272 7.39 -20.52 -2.19
N LYS A 273 7.85 -20.06 -3.32
CA LYS A 273 9.24 -19.66 -3.55
C LYS A 273 9.31 -18.18 -3.92
N PRO A 274 10.21 -17.40 -3.29
CA PRO A 274 10.37 -16.00 -3.66
C PRO A 274 10.93 -15.91 -5.09
N LEU A 275 10.24 -15.15 -5.93
CA LEU A 275 10.67 -14.82 -7.29
C LEU A 275 11.28 -13.43 -7.27
N MET A 276 12.59 -13.34 -7.56
CA MET A 276 13.27 -12.04 -7.66
C MET A 276 13.00 -11.41 -9.02
N SER A 277 12.64 -10.14 -9.00
CA SER A 277 12.37 -9.39 -10.23
C SER A 277 13.64 -8.77 -10.79
N ASP A 278 13.86 -8.94 -12.09
CA ASP A 278 14.87 -8.22 -12.87
C ASP A 278 14.31 -6.98 -13.57
N HIS A 279 13.00 -6.77 -13.47
CA HIS A 279 12.26 -5.70 -14.17
C HIS A 279 11.68 -4.63 -13.22
N GLY A 280 12.35 -4.39 -12.08
CA GLY A 280 12.00 -3.28 -11.18
C GLY A 280 10.82 -3.53 -10.24
N LEU A 281 10.31 -4.75 -10.14
CA LEU A 281 9.27 -5.09 -9.19
C LEU A 281 9.84 -5.44 -7.81
N LEU A 282 8.97 -5.41 -6.81
CA LEU A 282 9.27 -5.86 -5.46
C LEU A 282 8.91 -7.34 -5.32
N THR A 283 9.67 -8.05 -4.47
CA THR A 283 9.30 -9.36 -3.97
C THR A 283 8.91 -9.22 -2.50
N THR A 284 7.72 -9.68 -2.13
CA THR A 284 7.20 -9.56 -0.78
C THR A 284 6.65 -10.90 -0.29
N VAL A 285 6.57 -11.08 1.03
CA VAL A 285 5.78 -12.18 1.59
C VAL A 285 4.31 -11.80 1.45
N ALA A 286 3.57 -12.56 0.68
CA ALA A 286 2.16 -12.32 0.47
C ALA A 286 1.35 -12.63 1.74
N TYR A 287 1.54 -13.82 2.31
CA TYR A 287 0.90 -14.26 3.55
C TYR A 287 1.51 -15.58 4.05
N LYS A 288 1.29 -15.87 5.33
CA LYS A 288 1.55 -17.17 5.95
C LYS A 288 0.36 -17.51 6.84
N LEU A 289 -0.57 -18.34 6.34
CA LEU A 289 -1.87 -18.60 6.97
C LEU A 289 -1.81 -19.72 8.02
N GLY A 290 -0.84 -19.64 8.93
CA GLY A 290 -0.64 -20.55 10.05
C GLY A 290 0.82 -20.76 10.39
N LYS A 291 1.11 -21.04 11.65
CA LYS A 291 2.49 -21.22 12.14
C LYS A 291 3.28 -22.27 11.37
N ASN A 292 2.62 -23.38 11.02
CA ASN A 292 3.24 -24.52 10.33
C ASN A 292 2.96 -24.53 8.82
N GLU A 293 2.20 -23.56 8.29
CA GLU A 293 1.94 -23.46 6.86
C GLU A 293 3.11 -22.79 6.14
N PRO A 294 3.35 -23.12 4.87
CA PRO A 294 4.36 -22.45 4.07
C PRO A 294 3.99 -20.97 3.88
N ALA A 295 4.99 -20.11 3.77
CA ALA A 295 4.78 -18.75 3.30
C ALA A 295 4.52 -18.74 1.81
N CYS A 296 3.60 -17.88 1.37
CA CYS A 296 3.39 -17.55 -0.02
C CYS A 296 4.01 -16.18 -0.33
N TYR A 297 4.52 -16.04 -1.53
CA TYR A 297 5.20 -14.83 -1.99
C TYR A 297 4.41 -14.15 -3.11
N ALA A 298 4.69 -12.87 -3.32
CA ALA A 298 4.13 -12.12 -4.42
C ALA A 298 5.19 -11.21 -5.06
N LEU A 299 5.07 -11.03 -6.37
CA LEU A 299 5.60 -9.86 -7.04
C LEU A 299 4.64 -8.70 -6.81
N GLU A 300 5.19 -7.52 -6.55
CA GLU A 300 4.42 -6.31 -6.33
C GLU A 300 4.94 -5.16 -7.16
N GLY A 301 4.02 -4.45 -7.81
CA GLY A 301 4.27 -3.16 -8.43
C GLY A 301 3.32 -2.12 -7.87
N SER A 302 3.87 -0.97 -7.49
CA SER A 302 3.12 0.14 -6.90
C SER A 302 3.10 1.33 -7.85
N VAL A 303 1.92 1.89 -8.07
CA VAL A 303 1.69 3.18 -8.73
C VAL A 303 1.38 4.19 -7.64
N ALA A 304 2.25 5.18 -7.44
CA ALA A 304 2.06 6.14 -6.36
C ALA A 304 0.81 6.99 -6.53
N ILE A 305 0.53 7.42 -7.76
CA ILE A 305 -0.51 8.39 -8.09
C ILE A 305 -1.55 7.76 -9.01
N ALA A 306 -2.69 7.38 -8.43
CA ALA A 306 -3.87 6.90 -9.15
C ALA A 306 -5.09 7.78 -8.82
N GLY A 307 -5.87 7.49 -7.78
CA GLY A 307 -6.95 8.37 -7.34
C GLY A 307 -6.47 9.76 -6.92
N ALA A 308 -5.21 9.88 -6.51
CA ALA A 308 -4.59 11.15 -6.19
C ALA A 308 -4.56 12.12 -7.38
N VAL A 309 -4.44 11.64 -8.64
CA VAL A 309 -4.51 12.52 -9.82
C VAL A 309 -5.90 13.13 -9.98
N VAL A 310 -6.95 12.39 -9.66
CA VAL A 310 -8.34 12.89 -9.71
C VAL A 310 -8.56 13.96 -8.65
N ARG A 311 -8.07 13.72 -7.44
CA ARG A 311 -8.10 14.71 -6.35
C ARG A 311 -7.33 15.97 -6.76
N TRP A 312 -6.14 15.84 -7.31
CA TRP A 312 -5.33 16.96 -7.79
C TRP A 312 -6.03 17.77 -8.88
N LEU A 313 -6.68 17.12 -9.85
CA LEU A 313 -7.46 17.80 -10.88
C LEU A 313 -8.65 18.58 -10.30
N LYS A 314 -9.23 18.08 -9.21
CA LYS A 314 -10.31 18.74 -8.48
C LYS A 314 -9.80 19.90 -7.64
N ASP A 315 -8.90 19.65 -6.71
CA ASP A 315 -8.54 20.57 -5.64
C ASP A 315 -7.51 21.63 -6.08
N ASN A 316 -6.59 21.27 -6.98
CA ASN A 316 -5.54 22.17 -7.44
C ASN A 316 -5.88 22.88 -8.75
N LEU A 317 -6.50 22.20 -9.72
CA LEU A 317 -6.82 22.79 -11.03
C LEU A 317 -8.31 23.19 -11.20
N GLY A 318 -9.20 22.72 -10.34
CA GLY A 318 -10.64 23.00 -10.45
C GLY A 318 -11.28 22.47 -11.73
N ILE A 319 -10.67 21.47 -12.38
CA ILE A 319 -11.14 20.91 -13.65
C ILE A 319 -12.42 20.09 -13.44
N VAL A 320 -12.54 19.41 -12.32
CA VAL A 320 -13.70 18.62 -11.89
C VAL A 320 -14.19 19.10 -10.53
N GLN A 321 -15.51 19.01 -10.28
CA GLN A 321 -16.13 19.38 -9.00
C GLN A 321 -16.22 18.21 -8.04
N SER A 322 -16.20 16.97 -8.57
CA SER A 322 -16.24 15.75 -7.77
C SER A 322 -15.48 14.62 -8.50
N SER A 323 -15.05 13.62 -7.74
CA SER A 323 -14.39 12.44 -8.31
C SER A 323 -15.28 11.67 -9.30
N ALA A 324 -16.61 11.75 -9.14
CA ALA A 324 -17.55 11.11 -10.08
C ALA A 324 -17.69 11.87 -11.40
N GLU A 325 -17.39 13.17 -11.42
CA GLU A 325 -17.48 13.98 -12.64
C GLU A 325 -16.42 13.64 -13.67
N ILE A 326 -15.24 13.14 -13.24
CA ILE A 326 -14.15 12.82 -14.17
C ILE A 326 -14.57 11.78 -15.21
N GLU A 327 -15.39 10.80 -14.81
CA GLU A 327 -15.93 9.78 -15.73
C GLU A 327 -16.79 10.42 -16.82
N LYS A 328 -17.65 11.37 -16.46
CA LYS A 328 -18.53 12.08 -17.42
C LYS A 328 -17.73 12.91 -18.40
N LEU A 329 -16.74 13.67 -17.92
CA LEU A 329 -15.88 14.50 -18.78
C LEU A 329 -15.05 13.62 -19.73
N ALA A 330 -14.45 12.56 -19.24
CA ALA A 330 -13.68 11.64 -20.04
C ALA A 330 -14.57 10.92 -21.08
N ALA A 331 -15.74 10.42 -20.68
CA ALA A 331 -16.69 9.79 -21.60
C ALA A 331 -17.15 10.75 -22.70
N ALA A 332 -17.38 12.03 -22.40
CA ALA A 332 -17.75 13.05 -23.38
C ALA A 332 -16.64 13.31 -24.40
N ALA A 333 -15.36 13.16 -24.03
CA ALA A 333 -14.24 13.26 -24.97
C ALA A 333 -14.05 11.98 -25.81
N GLY A 334 -14.24 10.82 -25.20
CA GLY A 334 -14.03 9.51 -25.80
C GLY A 334 -12.56 9.19 -26.15
N THR A 335 -11.66 10.14 -25.98
CA THR A 335 -10.22 10.04 -26.28
C THR A 335 -9.44 11.15 -25.58
N SER A 336 -8.14 10.92 -25.32
CA SER A 336 -7.21 11.96 -24.87
C SER A 336 -6.73 12.88 -26.00
N TYR A 337 -7.10 12.59 -27.24
CA TYR A 337 -6.68 13.34 -28.43
C TYR A 337 -5.17 13.53 -28.54
N GLY A 338 -4.40 12.50 -28.21
CA GLY A 338 -2.93 12.52 -28.23
C GLY A 338 -2.26 13.25 -27.06
N CYS A 339 -3.04 13.67 -26.08
CA CYS A 339 -2.55 14.19 -24.83
C CYS A 339 -2.16 13.04 -23.89
N TYR A 340 -1.03 13.14 -23.21
CA TYR A 340 -0.53 12.17 -22.22
C TYR A 340 -0.21 12.90 -20.92
N PHE A 341 -0.74 12.41 -19.82
CA PHE A 341 -0.46 12.93 -18.50
C PHE A 341 0.36 11.91 -17.71
N VAL A 342 1.58 12.25 -17.31
CA VAL A 342 2.41 11.44 -16.41
C VAL A 342 2.35 12.06 -15.02
N PRO A 343 1.59 11.49 -14.07
CA PRO A 343 1.36 12.11 -12.76
C PRO A 343 2.46 11.74 -11.76
N ALA A 344 3.73 11.97 -12.09
CA ALA A 344 4.88 11.65 -11.26
C ALA A 344 5.11 12.72 -10.16
N PHE A 345 4.09 13.03 -9.34
CA PHE A 345 4.15 14.11 -8.34
C PHE A 345 5.21 13.90 -7.27
N SER A 346 5.50 12.65 -6.95
CA SER A 346 6.52 12.24 -5.97
C SER A 346 7.55 11.30 -6.60
N GLY A 347 7.88 11.51 -7.86
CA GLY A 347 8.71 10.60 -8.64
C GLY A 347 7.92 9.44 -9.27
N LEU A 348 8.63 8.53 -9.91
CA LEU A 348 8.09 7.30 -10.48
C LEU A 348 8.45 6.11 -9.58
N TYR A 349 7.48 5.28 -9.28
CA TYR A 349 7.66 4.02 -8.55
C TYR A 349 7.96 2.87 -9.52
N ALA A 350 7.53 1.66 -9.21
CA ALA A 350 7.74 0.52 -10.08
C ALA A 350 7.21 0.77 -11.51
N PRO A 351 7.93 0.32 -12.55
CA PRO A 351 9.20 -0.40 -12.52
C PRO A 351 10.45 0.49 -12.49
N TYR A 352 10.30 1.80 -12.47
CA TYR A 352 11.39 2.77 -12.71
C TYR A 352 12.21 3.11 -11.47
N TRP A 353 11.56 3.34 -10.33
CA TRP A 353 12.20 3.83 -9.09
C TRP A 353 13.05 5.08 -9.33
N GLU A 354 12.42 6.08 -9.98
CA GLU A 354 13.05 7.34 -10.38
C GLU A 354 12.51 8.52 -9.55
N PRO A 355 13.21 8.90 -8.48
CA PRO A 355 12.74 9.95 -7.57
C PRO A 355 12.84 11.36 -8.16
N SER A 356 13.69 11.57 -9.18
CA SER A 356 13.85 12.87 -9.82
C SER A 356 12.76 13.19 -10.84
N ALA A 357 11.90 12.23 -11.18
CA ALA A 357 10.81 12.46 -12.10
C ALA A 357 9.74 13.38 -11.48
N ARG A 358 9.12 14.23 -12.31
CA ARG A 358 7.97 15.08 -11.93
C ARG A 358 6.85 14.97 -12.94
N GLY A 359 5.65 15.39 -12.50
CA GLY A 359 4.46 15.35 -13.33
C GLY A 359 4.57 16.21 -14.59
N ILE A 360 4.18 15.66 -15.73
CA ILE A 360 4.15 16.39 -17.01
C ILE A 360 2.88 16.08 -17.78
N ILE A 361 2.48 17.02 -18.63
CA ILE A 361 1.43 16.84 -19.65
C ILE A 361 2.04 17.09 -21.01
N CYS A 362 1.96 16.11 -21.91
CA CYS A 362 2.51 16.17 -23.27
C CYS A 362 1.42 16.10 -24.33
N GLY A 363 1.70 16.64 -25.53
CA GLY A 363 0.83 16.50 -26.67
C GLY A 363 -0.35 17.49 -26.70
N LEU A 364 -0.24 18.61 -25.98
CA LEU A 364 -1.24 19.68 -25.97
C LEU A 364 -1.31 20.36 -27.36
N THR A 365 -2.53 20.64 -27.80
CA THR A 365 -2.83 21.42 -28.98
C THR A 365 -3.89 22.46 -28.64
N GLN A 366 -4.18 23.38 -29.58
CA GLN A 366 -5.27 24.35 -29.40
C GLN A 366 -6.65 23.69 -29.22
N PHE A 367 -6.79 22.45 -29.65
CA PHE A 367 -8.03 21.67 -29.52
C PHE A 367 -8.17 20.98 -28.17
N THR A 368 -7.08 20.84 -27.42
CA THR A 368 -7.08 20.18 -26.15
C THR A 368 -7.90 20.97 -25.13
N ASN A 369 -8.80 20.29 -24.42
CA ASN A 369 -9.65 20.87 -23.39
C ASN A 369 -9.69 19.99 -22.12
N ARG A 370 -10.43 20.42 -21.10
CA ARG A 370 -10.54 19.73 -19.82
C ARG A 370 -11.00 18.27 -19.94
N ASN A 371 -11.85 17.95 -20.93
CA ASN A 371 -12.36 16.59 -21.12
C ASN A 371 -11.25 15.64 -21.61
N HIS A 372 -10.36 16.13 -22.49
CA HIS A 372 -9.19 15.39 -22.94
C HIS A 372 -8.19 15.17 -21.82
N LEU A 373 -8.01 16.16 -20.90
CA LEU A 373 -7.15 16.02 -19.73
C LEU A 373 -7.72 15.00 -18.74
N ALA A 374 -9.05 15.02 -18.53
CA ALA A 374 -9.72 14.01 -17.69
C ALA A 374 -9.53 12.59 -18.25
N PHE A 375 -9.66 12.42 -19.57
CA PHE A 375 -9.42 11.14 -20.23
C PHE A 375 -7.95 10.70 -20.09
N ALA A 376 -7.00 11.61 -20.34
CA ALA A 376 -5.56 11.34 -20.22
C ALA A 376 -5.15 10.94 -18.80
N ALA A 377 -5.79 11.52 -17.78
CA ALA A 377 -5.56 11.15 -16.39
C ALA A 377 -6.03 9.73 -16.08
N LEU A 378 -7.20 9.30 -16.57
CA LEU A 378 -7.66 7.91 -16.44
C LEU A 378 -6.76 6.93 -17.21
N GLU A 379 -6.34 7.30 -18.42
CA GLU A 379 -5.40 6.49 -19.20
C GLU A 379 -4.04 6.34 -18.50
N ALA A 380 -3.56 7.38 -17.84
CA ALA A 380 -2.30 7.35 -17.11
C ALA A 380 -2.29 6.24 -16.04
N VAL A 381 -3.40 6.09 -15.31
CA VAL A 381 -3.56 5.00 -14.33
C VAL A 381 -3.49 3.63 -15.01
N CYS A 382 -4.15 3.50 -16.17
CA CYS A 382 -4.17 2.25 -16.92
C CYS A 382 -2.80 1.90 -17.55
N PHE A 383 -2.09 2.88 -18.07
CA PHE A 383 -0.76 2.65 -18.66
C PHE A 383 0.28 2.26 -17.60
N GLN A 384 0.28 2.91 -16.44
CA GLN A 384 1.17 2.54 -15.34
C GLN A 384 0.88 1.11 -14.87
N THR A 385 -0.39 0.71 -14.76
CA THR A 385 -0.77 -0.68 -14.45
C THR A 385 -0.25 -1.65 -15.52
N ARG A 386 -0.30 -1.28 -16.80
CA ARG A 386 0.23 -2.10 -17.89
C ARG A 386 1.75 -2.28 -17.79
N GLU A 387 2.50 -1.23 -17.49
CA GLU A 387 3.96 -1.32 -17.30
C GLU A 387 4.33 -2.34 -16.21
N ILE A 388 3.60 -2.31 -15.10
CA ILE A 388 3.77 -3.27 -14.01
C ILE A 388 3.41 -4.68 -14.46
N LEU A 389 2.29 -4.86 -15.16
CA LEU A 389 1.86 -6.17 -15.65
C LEU A 389 2.85 -6.75 -16.66
N ASP A 390 3.36 -5.93 -17.58
CA ASP A 390 4.37 -6.36 -18.56
C ASP A 390 5.63 -6.85 -17.84
N ALA A 391 6.10 -6.13 -16.81
CA ALA A 391 7.22 -6.55 -15.97
C ALA A 391 6.92 -7.88 -15.23
N MET A 392 5.72 -8.03 -14.66
CA MET A 392 5.30 -9.27 -13.99
C MET A 392 5.25 -10.48 -14.93
N ASN A 393 4.77 -10.27 -16.14
CA ASN A 393 4.71 -11.33 -17.14
C ASN A 393 6.12 -11.76 -17.60
N GLN A 394 7.05 -10.81 -17.72
CA GLN A 394 8.45 -11.11 -18.04
C GLN A 394 9.14 -11.87 -16.91
N ASP A 395 9.02 -11.41 -15.66
CA ASP A 395 9.66 -12.06 -14.51
C ASP A 395 9.09 -13.45 -14.22
N SER A 396 7.78 -13.64 -14.38
CA SER A 396 7.12 -14.94 -14.11
C SER A 396 7.20 -15.92 -15.29
N GLY A 397 7.50 -15.43 -16.48
CA GLY A 397 7.48 -16.23 -17.72
C GLY A 397 6.07 -16.68 -18.16
N LEU A 398 5.02 -16.25 -17.47
CA LEU A 398 3.63 -16.63 -17.73
C LEU A 398 2.77 -15.37 -17.89
N PRO A 399 1.99 -15.23 -18.97
CA PRO A 399 1.08 -14.12 -19.12
C PRO A 399 -0.08 -14.24 -18.13
N LEU A 400 -0.51 -13.09 -17.57
CA LEU A 400 -1.73 -13.02 -16.78
C LEU A 400 -2.94 -13.15 -17.70
N THR A 401 -3.92 -13.97 -17.30
CA THR A 401 -5.12 -14.25 -18.09
C THR A 401 -6.34 -13.39 -17.69
N GLN A 402 -6.37 -12.91 -16.46
CA GLN A 402 -7.38 -11.98 -15.94
C GLN A 402 -6.82 -11.20 -14.77
N LEU A 403 -7.32 -9.98 -14.53
CA LEU A 403 -6.95 -9.15 -13.40
C LEU A 403 -8.15 -8.94 -12.49
N GLN A 404 -8.03 -9.35 -11.22
CA GLN A 404 -9.00 -9.02 -10.18
C GLN A 404 -8.74 -7.60 -9.68
N VAL A 405 -9.82 -6.83 -9.44
CA VAL A 405 -9.71 -5.41 -9.06
C VAL A 405 -10.61 -5.07 -7.89
N ASP A 406 -10.13 -4.16 -7.03
CA ASP A 406 -10.88 -3.57 -5.93
C ASP A 406 -10.44 -2.12 -5.69
N GLY A 407 -10.97 -1.52 -4.63
CA GLY A 407 -10.70 -0.14 -4.26
C GLY A 407 -11.70 0.86 -4.86
N GLY A 408 -11.71 2.07 -4.30
CA GLY A 408 -12.73 3.08 -4.58
C GLY A 408 -12.87 3.51 -6.04
N MET A 409 -11.76 3.56 -6.80
CA MET A 409 -11.79 3.95 -8.21
C MET A 409 -12.46 2.90 -9.11
N THR A 410 -12.66 1.67 -8.66
CA THR A 410 -13.36 0.63 -9.45
C THR A 410 -14.84 0.92 -9.64
N SER A 411 -15.39 1.92 -8.96
CA SER A 411 -16.72 2.46 -9.25
C SER A 411 -16.80 3.18 -10.60
N ASN A 412 -15.68 3.67 -11.12
CA ASN A 412 -15.59 4.31 -12.44
C ASN A 412 -15.55 3.22 -13.53
N ARG A 413 -16.68 3.06 -14.24
CA ARG A 413 -16.83 2.03 -15.27
C ARG A 413 -15.96 2.26 -16.48
N LEU A 414 -15.78 3.55 -16.87
CA LEU A 414 -14.90 3.91 -17.99
C LEU A 414 -13.45 3.52 -17.69
N LEU A 415 -12.95 3.81 -16.48
CA LEU A 415 -11.62 3.41 -16.06
C LEU A 415 -11.43 1.89 -16.15
N MET A 416 -12.41 1.12 -15.67
CA MET A 416 -12.33 -0.35 -15.71
C MET A 416 -12.33 -0.90 -17.13
N GLN A 417 -13.14 -0.31 -18.02
CA GLN A 417 -13.14 -0.69 -19.43
C GLN A 417 -11.83 -0.32 -20.12
N LEU A 418 -11.32 0.90 -19.90
CA LEU A 418 -10.02 1.34 -20.42
C LEU A 418 -8.89 0.40 -19.93
N GLN A 419 -8.97 -0.03 -18.68
CA GLN A 419 -7.98 -0.95 -18.13
C GLN A 419 -8.02 -2.31 -18.84
N ALA A 420 -9.20 -2.90 -19.03
CA ALA A 420 -9.34 -4.17 -19.76
C ALA A 420 -8.82 -4.05 -21.20
N ASP A 421 -9.14 -2.93 -21.87
CA ASP A 421 -8.74 -2.66 -23.25
C ASP A 421 -7.22 -2.49 -23.38
N ILE A 422 -6.60 -1.73 -22.45
CA ILE A 422 -5.15 -1.46 -22.46
C ILE A 422 -4.33 -2.70 -22.07
N LEU A 423 -4.84 -3.52 -21.15
CA LEU A 423 -4.19 -4.78 -20.76
C LEU A 423 -4.44 -5.93 -21.74
N CYS A 424 -5.47 -5.83 -22.58
CA CYS A 424 -5.97 -6.89 -23.47
C CYS A 424 -6.34 -8.19 -22.70
N ILE A 425 -6.75 -8.08 -21.43
CA ILE A 425 -7.25 -9.18 -20.59
C ILE A 425 -8.49 -8.73 -19.83
N PRO A 426 -9.37 -9.69 -19.43
CA PRO A 426 -10.53 -9.38 -18.62
C PRO A 426 -10.15 -8.75 -17.27
N VAL A 427 -10.91 -7.73 -16.86
CA VAL A 427 -10.87 -7.13 -15.54
C VAL A 427 -12.10 -7.60 -14.75
N VAL A 428 -11.87 -8.18 -13.58
CA VAL A 428 -12.91 -8.82 -12.76
C VAL A 428 -13.05 -8.08 -11.44
N LYS A 429 -14.24 -7.54 -11.20
CA LYS A 429 -14.59 -6.90 -9.92
C LYS A 429 -15.43 -7.86 -9.07
N PRO A 430 -15.06 -8.14 -7.79
CA PRO A 430 -15.89 -8.94 -6.90
C PRO A 430 -17.15 -8.17 -6.48
N THR A 431 -18.18 -8.89 -6.03
CA THR A 431 -19.38 -8.29 -5.41
C THR A 431 -19.06 -7.59 -4.09
N MET A 432 -18.12 -8.15 -3.33
CA MET A 432 -17.64 -7.61 -2.08
C MET A 432 -16.64 -6.47 -2.36
N SER A 433 -16.96 -5.26 -1.93
CA SER A 433 -16.06 -4.10 -2.05
C SER A 433 -14.95 -4.09 -1.01
N GLU A 434 -15.24 -4.58 0.20
CA GLU A 434 -14.33 -4.55 1.35
C GLU A 434 -13.41 -5.78 1.38
N THR A 435 -12.67 -6.00 0.31
CA THR A 435 -11.80 -7.18 0.13
C THR A 435 -10.66 -7.22 1.12
N THR A 436 -10.07 -6.08 1.48
CA THR A 436 -9.01 -5.96 2.48
C THR A 436 -9.49 -6.42 3.85
N ALA A 437 -10.62 -5.89 4.32
CA ALA A 437 -11.21 -6.28 5.59
C ALA A 437 -11.64 -7.76 5.60
N LEU A 438 -12.23 -8.23 4.49
CA LEU A 438 -12.58 -9.64 4.33
C LEU A 438 -11.36 -10.55 4.42
N GLY A 439 -10.26 -10.20 3.77
CA GLY A 439 -9.04 -11.01 3.75
C GLY A 439 -8.46 -11.21 5.14
N VAL A 440 -8.38 -10.17 5.96
CA VAL A 440 -7.89 -10.32 7.34
C VAL A 440 -8.91 -11.03 8.24
N ALA A 441 -10.21 -10.86 7.99
CA ALA A 441 -11.25 -11.62 8.69
C ALA A 441 -11.14 -13.13 8.38
N MET A 442 -10.82 -13.50 7.14
CA MET A 442 -10.55 -14.89 6.73
C MET A 442 -9.30 -15.44 7.44
N ALA A 443 -8.22 -14.67 7.52
CA ALA A 443 -7.01 -15.06 8.27
C ALA A 443 -7.33 -15.27 9.75
N ALA A 444 -8.15 -14.41 10.36
CA ALA A 444 -8.57 -14.52 11.75
C ALA A 444 -9.48 -15.74 12.01
N GLY A 445 -10.37 -16.07 11.06
CA GLY A 445 -11.32 -17.17 11.16
C GLY A 445 -10.72 -18.57 10.92
N GLY A 446 -9.58 -18.66 10.23
CA GLY A 446 -9.02 -19.90 9.69
C GLY A 446 -8.66 -20.99 10.71
N ARG A 447 -8.52 -20.65 11.99
CA ARG A 447 -8.17 -21.63 13.06
C ARG A 447 -9.34 -22.25 13.83
N ARG A 448 -10.54 -21.71 13.77
CA ARG A 448 -11.68 -22.18 14.59
C ARG A 448 -12.78 -22.95 13.83
N GLY A 449 -12.70 -22.97 12.54
CA GLY A 449 -13.64 -23.76 11.73
C GLY A 449 -12.86 -24.48 10.65
N GLY A 450 -12.68 -25.80 10.77
CA GLY A 450 -12.08 -26.67 9.74
C GLY A 450 -12.87 -26.74 8.44
N GLY A 451 -13.44 -25.61 8.02
CA GLY A 451 -14.08 -25.41 6.74
C GLY A 451 -13.24 -24.43 5.93
N ARG A 452 -12.66 -24.89 4.83
CA ARG A 452 -12.30 -24.01 3.72
C ARG A 452 -13.49 -23.07 3.49
N VAL A 453 -13.27 -21.76 3.58
CA VAL A 453 -14.24 -20.81 3.05
C VAL A 453 -14.23 -21.02 1.54
N GLU A 454 -15.09 -21.93 1.08
CA GLU A 454 -15.37 -22.04 -0.34
C GLU A 454 -16.09 -20.77 -0.74
N SER A 455 -15.34 -19.87 -1.35
CA SER A 455 -15.88 -18.58 -1.76
C SER A 455 -16.94 -18.77 -2.83
N ARG A 456 -18.17 -18.52 -2.45
CA ARG A 456 -19.19 -18.04 -3.38
C ARG A 456 -19.14 -16.52 -3.44
N SER A 457 -17.94 -15.94 -3.67
CA SER A 457 -17.88 -14.53 -4.06
C SER A 457 -18.43 -14.45 -5.48
N GLY A 458 -19.69 -14.07 -5.59
CA GLY A 458 -20.26 -13.75 -6.90
C GLY A 458 -19.39 -12.68 -7.55
N THR A 459 -18.92 -12.93 -8.76
CA THR A 459 -18.24 -11.91 -9.56
C THR A 459 -19.30 -11.04 -10.22
N THR A 460 -19.39 -9.77 -9.85
CA THR A 460 -20.16 -8.80 -10.63
C THR A 460 -19.28 -8.24 -11.74
N GLY A 461 -19.52 -8.75 -12.94
CA GLY A 461 -19.02 -8.14 -14.16
C GLY A 461 -17.59 -8.50 -14.54
N LEU A 462 -17.50 -9.57 -15.35
CA LEU A 462 -16.38 -9.75 -16.26
C LEU A 462 -16.46 -8.59 -17.28
N LEU A 463 -15.47 -7.72 -17.29
CA LEU A 463 -15.29 -6.72 -18.37
C LEU A 463 -14.26 -7.29 -19.36
N PRO A 464 -14.71 -7.93 -20.45
CA PRO A 464 -13.81 -8.38 -21.50
C PRO A 464 -13.21 -7.15 -22.20
N PRO A 465 -12.06 -7.27 -22.88
CA PRO A 465 -11.55 -6.23 -23.73
C PRO A 465 -12.64 -5.79 -24.71
N GLY A 466 -12.95 -4.52 -24.71
CA GLY A 466 -14.08 -3.99 -25.51
C GLY A 466 -13.70 -3.75 -26.96
N GLY A 467 -14.67 -3.67 -27.79
CA GLY A 467 -14.68 -3.55 -29.23
C GLY A 467 -13.73 -2.57 -29.95
N PRO A 468 -14.11 -2.06 -31.15
CA PRO A 468 -13.18 -1.58 -32.20
C PRO A 468 -12.36 -0.32 -31.89
N LEU A 469 -12.60 0.39 -30.79
CA LEU A 469 -11.81 1.56 -30.39
C LEU A 469 -10.39 1.19 -29.92
N PHE A 470 -10.17 -0.05 -29.48
CA PHE A 470 -8.89 -0.54 -28.96
C PHE A 470 -8.44 -1.81 -29.69
N LYS A 471 -8.25 -1.70 -31.02
CA LYS A 471 -7.49 -2.74 -31.73
C LYS A 471 -6.10 -2.85 -31.06
N ALA A 472 -5.59 -4.04 -30.89
CA ALA A 472 -4.28 -4.28 -30.30
C ALA A 472 -3.18 -3.39 -30.90
N SER A 473 -3.20 -3.13 -32.21
CA SER A 473 -2.28 -2.22 -32.89
C SER A 473 -2.40 -0.76 -32.43
N THR A 474 -3.60 -0.30 -32.10
CA THR A 474 -3.83 1.09 -31.59
C THR A 474 -3.37 1.20 -30.13
N GLY A 475 -3.60 0.17 -29.33
CA GLY A 475 -3.12 0.09 -27.95
C GLY A 475 -1.59 0.13 -27.86
N GLU A 476 -0.89 -0.61 -28.71
CA GLU A 476 0.58 -0.61 -28.76
C GLU A 476 1.16 0.74 -29.16
N PHE A 477 0.58 1.41 -30.16
CA PHE A 477 1.01 2.75 -30.56
C PHE A 477 0.82 3.79 -29.43
N ARG A 478 -0.31 3.75 -28.72
CA ARG A 478 -0.60 4.66 -27.60
C ARG A 478 0.34 4.38 -26.42
N PHE A 479 0.59 3.12 -26.12
CA PHE A 479 1.51 2.72 -25.07
C PHE A 479 2.97 3.11 -25.38
N ALA A 480 3.41 2.99 -26.62
CA ALA A 480 4.72 3.47 -27.05
C ALA A 480 4.87 5.00 -26.86
N ARG A 481 3.81 5.76 -27.14
CA ARG A 481 3.79 7.21 -26.87
C ARG A 481 3.75 7.53 -25.39
N TRP A 482 3.03 6.75 -24.58
CA TRP A 482 3.08 6.83 -23.13
C TRP A 482 4.50 6.68 -22.61
N LYS A 483 5.21 5.62 -22.99
CA LYS A 483 6.62 5.40 -22.60
C LYS A 483 7.50 6.60 -22.98
N LYS A 484 7.27 7.22 -24.12
CA LYS A 484 7.98 8.43 -24.53
C LYS A 484 7.66 9.64 -23.63
N ALA A 485 6.44 9.77 -23.14
CA ALA A 485 6.08 10.80 -22.17
C ALA A 485 6.75 10.53 -20.80
N VAL A 486 6.73 9.28 -20.34
CA VAL A 486 7.42 8.87 -19.09
C VAL A 486 8.92 9.22 -19.13
N GLN A 487 9.61 8.92 -20.23
CA GLN A 487 11.02 9.29 -20.40
C GLN A 487 11.27 10.80 -20.29
N ARG A 488 10.31 11.65 -20.68
CA ARG A 488 10.42 13.11 -20.57
C ARG A 488 10.18 13.64 -19.16
N SER A 489 9.55 12.86 -18.29
CA SER A 489 9.33 13.22 -16.89
C SER A 489 10.53 12.91 -15.99
N MET A 490 11.45 12.06 -16.47
CA MET A 490 12.64 11.64 -15.73
C MET A 490 13.70 12.74 -15.71
N ASN A 491 14.57 12.74 -14.69
CA ASN A 491 15.65 13.69 -14.49
C ASN A 491 15.17 15.16 -14.52
N TRP A 492 13.95 15.41 -14.05
CA TRP A 492 13.38 16.75 -13.96
C TRP A 492 14.00 17.53 -12.81
N GLU A 493 14.05 16.93 -11.62
CA GLU A 493 14.76 17.50 -10.47
C GLU A 493 16.26 17.30 -10.65
N THR A 494 16.96 18.39 -10.85
CA THR A 494 18.40 18.45 -10.71
C THR A 494 18.71 18.93 -9.30
N THR A 495 19.64 18.30 -8.59
CA THR A 495 20.21 18.86 -7.37
C THR A 495 20.96 20.14 -7.78
N GLU A 496 20.27 21.28 -7.81
CA GLU A 496 20.96 22.55 -7.88
C GLU A 496 21.83 22.68 -6.62
N PRO A 497 23.14 22.99 -6.77
CA PRO A 497 23.93 23.35 -5.61
C PRO A 497 23.22 24.55 -4.98
N CYS A 498 22.92 24.48 -3.68
CA CYS A 498 22.36 25.59 -2.91
C CYS A 498 23.16 26.84 -3.23
N CYS A 499 22.60 27.76 -4.00
CA CYS A 499 23.13 29.08 -4.13
C CYS A 499 23.05 29.69 -2.75
N ASN A 500 24.20 29.78 -2.07
CA ASN A 500 24.36 30.49 -0.83
C ASN A 500 23.85 31.93 -1.05
N ALA A 501 22.68 32.23 -0.53
CA ALA A 501 22.18 33.58 -0.38
C ALA A 501 23.01 34.31 0.71
N ASN A 502 24.27 34.54 0.46
CA ASN A 502 25.09 35.52 1.17
C ASN A 502 25.28 36.73 0.25
N GLY A 503 24.17 37.44 0.00
CA GLY A 503 24.22 38.82 -0.48
C GLY A 503 24.49 39.75 0.69
N THR A 504 25.75 40.04 0.93
CA THR A 504 26.17 41.19 1.75
C THR A 504 25.61 42.44 1.12
N GLU A 505 24.63 43.07 1.75
CA GLU A 505 24.33 44.48 1.52
C GLU A 505 25.53 45.30 1.96
N GLY A 506 26.21 45.92 1.01
CA GLY A 506 27.19 46.99 1.24
C GLY A 506 26.49 48.35 1.16
N PRO A 507 26.88 49.35 1.97
CA PRO A 507 26.18 50.62 2.10
C PRO A 507 26.60 51.61 1.02
N SER A 508 25.63 52.29 0.42
CA SER A 508 25.81 53.69 -0.02
C SER A 508 24.45 54.35 -0.20
#